data_5b799df6c89ebabe839dc731c8692542
#
_entry.id   5b799df6c89ebabe839dc731c8692542
#
_cell.length_a   1.000
_cell.length_b   1.000
_cell.length_c   1.000
_cell.angle_alpha   90.00
_cell.angle_beta   90.00
_cell.angle_gamma   90.00
#
_symmetry.space_group_name_H-M   'P 1'
#
loop_
_entity.id
_entity.type
_entity.pdbx_description
1 polymer ?
#
loop_
_entity_poly.entity_id
_entity_poly.type
_entity_poly.pdbx_seq_one_letter_code
_entity_poly.pdbx_strand_id
1 'polypeptide(L)'
;TEMGMLAGADRVEGTLFGNGERTGNVDIITVAMNMYMQGVDPELDFSDMPSIVEEYEKYTGMKVNERSPYSGELVFAAFSGSHQDAIAKGMKWIEEKNPEHWTVPYLPIDPHDVGRNYDADVIRINSQSGKGGVGYILETKFGLCLPAKMREAMGYAAKGVSDVSHKELQPEEIFEIYKKTFEHIAGPLKIEEIHYRQEANGGMTAMVDSVFNGEKKHTECAGNGRLNAVSNALKEAY
;
A
#
# COMPACT_ATOMS: atom_id res chain seq x y z
N THR A 1 4.28 19.31 -30.13
CA THR A 1 2.83 19.35 -30.39
C THR A 1 2.18 20.51 -29.64
N GLU A 2 2.28 20.60 -28.31
CA GLU A 2 1.71 21.70 -27.51
C GLU A 2 2.14 23.08 -28.00
N MET A 3 3.44 23.28 -28.22
CA MET A 3 3.93 24.55 -28.76
C MET A 3 3.37 24.87 -30.14
N GLY A 4 3.11 23.85 -30.96
CA GLY A 4 2.42 24.03 -32.25
C GLY A 4 0.99 24.52 -32.08
N MET A 5 0.25 23.95 -31.13
CA MET A 5 -1.11 24.38 -30.80
C MET A 5 -1.12 25.81 -30.25
N LEU A 6 -0.21 26.12 -29.33
CA LEU A 6 -0.06 27.48 -28.79
C LEU A 6 0.32 28.50 -29.89
N ALA A 7 1.03 28.07 -30.92
CA ALA A 7 1.38 28.89 -32.07
C ALA A 7 0.24 29.00 -33.13
N GLY A 8 -0.93 28.41 -32.87
CA GLY A 8 -2.10 28.53 -33.71
C GLY A 8 -2.35 27.37 -34.69
N ALA A 9 -1.82 26.18 -34.41
CA ALA A 9 -2.19 25.00 -35.19
C ALA A 9 -3.64 24.59 -34.89
N ASP A 10 -4.42 24.40 -35.94
CA ASP A 10 -5.84 24.04 -35.87
C ASP A 10 -6.07 22.53 -35.68
N ARG A 11 -5.02 21.72 -35.93
CA ARG A 11 -5.14 20.28 -35.93
C ARG A 11 -3.83 19.61 -35.49
N VAL A 12 -3.97 18.57 -34.71
CA VAL A 12 -2.90 17.66 -34.30
C VAL A 12 -3.20 16.26 -34.82
N GLU A 13 -2.21 15.60 -35.38
CA GLU A 13 -2.29 14.21 -35.80
C GLU A 13 -1.28 13.37 -35.06
N GLY A 14 -1.69 12.20 -34.65
CA GLY A 14 -0.87 11.24 -33.92
C GLY A 14 -1.46 9.84 -33.92
N THR A 15 -0.98 8.99 -33.03
CA THR A 15 -1.44 7.61 -32.90
C THR A 15 -1.67 7.27 -31.44
N LEU A 16 -2.45 6.25 -31.17
CA LEU A 16 -2.61 5.72 -29.82
C LEU A 16 -1.25 5.21 -29.31
N PHE A 17 -0.86 5.65 -28.12
CA PHE A 17 0.40 5.32 -27.45
C PHE A 17 1.67 5.63 -28.27
N GLY A 18 1.57 6.52 -29.24
CA GLY A 18 2.68 6.90 -30.09
C GLY A 18 3.12 5.84 -31.10
N ASN A 19 2.30 4.82 -31.35
CA ASN A 19 2.64 3.73 -32.27
C ASN A 19 3.03 4.25 -33.67
N GLY A 20 4.13 3.73 -34.20
CA GLY A 20 4.62 4.14 -35.53
C GLY A 20 6.03 3.65 -35.80
N GLU A 21 6.62 4.16 -36.85
CA GLU A 21 8.00 3.83 -37.24
C GLU A 21 9.04 4.46 -36.32
N ARG A 22 10.20 3.85 -36.21
CA ARG A 22 11.40 4.35 -35.52
C ARG A 22 11.12 4.67 -34.04
N THR A 23 11.19 5.95 -33.64
CA THR A 23 10.89 6.41 -32.28
C THR A 23 9.42 6.62 -31.99
N GLY A 24 8.55 6.33 -32.97
CA GLY A 24 7.11 6.52 -32.89
C GLY A 24 6.59 7.84 -33.42
N ASN A 25 5.29 8.04 -33.30
CA ASN A 25 4.57 9.27 -33.62
C ASN A 25 4.23 10.03 -32.33
N VAL A 26 3.53 11.14 -32.48
CA VAL A 26 2.90 11.83 -31.35
C VAL A 26 1.87 10.89 -30.71
N ASP A 27 1.97 10.71 -29.41
CA ASP A 27 0.96 10.02 -28.64
C ASP A 27 -0.22 10.97 -28.36
N ILE A 28 -1.34 10.72 -29.02
CA ILE A 28 -2.55 11.56 -28.89
C ILE A 28 -3.18 11.45 -27.51
N ILE A 29 -3.00 10.34 -26.79
CA ILE A 29 -3.48 10.20 -25.42
C ILE A 29 -2.73 11.16 -24.51
N THR A 30 -1.40 11.17 -24.58
CA THR A 30 -0.59 12.11 -23.81
C THR A 30 -0.93 13.56 -24.11
N VAL A 31 -1.14 13.91 -25.39
CA VAL A 31 -1.52 15.29 -25.76
C VAL A 31 -2.90 15.66 -25.20
N ALA A 32 -3.89 14.80 -25.36
CA ALA A 32 -5.24 15.04 -24.86
C ALA A 32 -5.29 15.13 -23.33
N MET A 33 -4.62 14.23 -22.63
CA MET A 33 -4.57 14.27 -21.17
C MET A 33 -3.78 15.47 -20.62
N ASN A 34 -2.74 15.94 -21.33
CA ASN A 34 -2.09 17.20 -20.99
C ASN A 34 -3.02 18.40 -21.16
N MET A 35 -3.87 18.41 -22.19
CA MET A 35 -4.90 19.44 -22.36
C MET A 35 -5.90 19.40 -21.20
N TYR A 36 -6.42 18.23 -20.88
CA TYR A 36 -7.33 18.00 -19.76
C TYR A 36 -6.76 18.52 -18.44
N MET A 37 -5.49 18.21 -18.15
CA MET A 37 -4.77 18.70 -16.97
C MET A 37 -4.65 20.22 -16.91
N GLN A 38 -4.70 20.91 -18.05
CA GLN A 38 -4.72 22.38 -18.14
C GLN A 38 -6.13 22.96 -18.15
N GLY A 39 -7.17 22.14 -17.93
CA GLY A 39 -8.58 22.55 -17.95
C GLY A 39 -9.13 22.79 -19.36
N VAL A 40 -8.51 22.22 -20.38
CA VAL A 40 -8.96 22.27 -21.77
C VAL A 40 -9.55 20.92 -22.14
N ASP A 41 -10.85 20.88 -22.44
CA ASP A 41 -11.52 19.66 -22.89
C ASP A 41 -10.99 19.24 -24.26
N PRO A 42 -10.35 18.06 -24.40
CA PRO A 42 -9.87 17.55 -25.67
C PRO A 42 -10.97 16.97 -26.55
N GLU A 43 -12.23 16.92 -26.08
CA GLU A 43 -13.35 16.25 -26.72
C GLU A 43 -13.08 14.75 -27.03
N LEU A 44 -12.24 14.11 -26.20
CA LEU A 44 -11.86 12.70 -26.28
C LEU A 44 -12.07 12.06 -24.90
N ASP A 45 -12.64 10.87 -24.90
CA ASP A 45 -12.92 10.12 -23.68
C ASP A 45 -11.85 9.05 -23.42
N PHE A 46 -11.09 9.23 -22.35
CA PHE A 46 -10.11 8.27 -21.83
C PHE A 46 -10.43 7.79 -20.41
N SER A 47 -11.70 7.93 -20.00
CA SER A 47 -12.14 7.52 -18.66
C SER A 47 -12.10 6.01 -18.42
N ASP A 48 -11.91 5.19 -19.45
CA ASP A 48 -11.63 3.75 -19.36
C ASP A 48 -10.33 3.39 -20.09
N MET A 49 -9.23 3.95 -19.61
CA MET A 49 -7.89 3.69 -20.16
C MET A 49 -7.50 2.20 -20.17
N PRO A 50 -7.85 1.38 -19.16
CA PRO A 50 -7.56 -0.06 -19.18
C PRO A 50 -8.13 -0.76 -20.41
N SER A 51 -9.39 -0.53 -20.77
CA SER A 51 -10.01 -1.11 -21.96
C SER A 51 -9.35 -0.64 -23.25
N ILE A 52 -8.95 0.63 -23.32
CA ILE A 52 -8.23 1.17 -24.49
C ILE A 52 -6.87 0.50 -24.66
N VAL A 53 -6.14 0.28 -23.57
CA VAL A 53 -4.86 -0.43 -23.56
C VAL A 53 -5.07 -1.88 -24.01
N GLU A 54 -6.05 -2.59 -23.45
CA GLU A 54 -6.36 -3.99 -23.80
C GLU A 54 -6.68 -4.14 -25.30
N GLU A 55 -7.56 -3.32 -25.85
CA GLU A 55 -7.92 -3.36 -27.26
C GLU A 55 -6.74 -3.00 -28.16
N TYR A 56 -5.93 -1.99 -27.80
CA TYR A 56 -4.73 -1.65 -28.55
C TYR A 56 -3.75 -2.84 -28.59
N GLU A 57 -3.44 -3.46 -27.45
CA GLU A 57 -2.52 -4.59 -27.35
C GLU A 57 -3.02 -5.81 -28.12
N LYS A 58 -4.33 -6.08 -28.07
CA LYS A 58 -4.98 -7.17 -28.78
C LYS A 58 -4.89 -7.02 -30.29
N TYR A 59 -5.16 -5.82 -30.84
CA TYR A 59 -5.17 -5.61 -32.30
C TYR A 59 -3.79 -5.36 -32.89
N THR A 60 -2.87 -4.78 -32.14
CA THR A 60 -1.51 -4.51 -32.67
C THR A 60 -0.50 -5.62 -32.32
N GLY A 61 -0.76 -6.42 -31.29
CA GLY A 61 0.21 -7.36 -30.73
C GLY A 61 1.38 -6.67 -29.99
N MET A 62 1.30 -5.35 -29.79
CA MET A 62 2.35 -4.55 -29.15
C MET A 62 1.91 -4.19 -27.73
N LYS A 63 2.86 -4.21 -26.81
CA LYS A 63 2.62 -3.80 -25.42
C LYS A 63 2.75 -2.28 -25.25
N VAL A 64 1.87 -1.68 -24.46
CA VAL A 64 2.02 -0.31 -23.98
C VAL A 64 3.19 -0.28 -23.01
N ASN A 65 4.05 0.73 -23.14
CA ASN A 65 5.18 0.86 -22.23
C ASN A 65 4.70 1.08 -20.80
N GLU A 66 5.25 0.33 -19.85
CA GLU A 66 4.86 0.39 -18.43
C GLU A 66 4.97 1.79 -17.78
N ARG A 67 5.76 2.69 -18.38
CA ARG A 67 5.96 4.08 -17.96
C ARG A 67 5.34 5.11 -18.91
N SER A 68 4.48 4.68 -19.85
CA SER A 68 3.75 5.63 -20.70
C SER A 68 2.92 6.58 -19.83
N PRO A 69 2.97 7.91 -20.08
CA PRO A 69 2.16 8.85 -19.33
C PRO A 69 0.68 8.45 -19.33
N TYR A 70 0.01 8.58 -18.17
CA TYR A 70 -1.41 8.29 -17.92
C TYR A 70 -1.85 6.83 -18.09
N SER A 71 -1.29 6.10 -19.05
CA SER A 71 -1.71 4.75 -19.45
C SER A 71 -0.82 3.62 -18.91
N GLY A 72 0.44 3.91 -18.60
CA GLY A 72 1.40 2.92 -18.19
C GLY A 72 1.04 2.26 -16.85
N GLU A 73 1.36 0.98 -16.70
CA GLU A 73 1.08 0.20 -15.50
C GLU A 73 1.70 0.84 -14.23
N LEU A 74 2.87 1.47 -14.37
CA LEU A 74 3.61 2.05 -13.24
C LEU A 74 3.28 3.51 -12.94
N VAL A 75 2.40 4.17 -13.70
CA VAL A 75 2.12 5.62 -13.54
C VAL A 75 1.63 5.97 -12.14
N PHE A 76 0.82 5.11 -11.54
CA PHE A 76 0.29 5.30 -10.20
C PHE A 76 1.02 4.47 -9.13
N ALA A 77 2.19 3.89 -9.48
CA ALA A 77 3.00 3.10 -8.58
C ALA A 77 3.93 3.97 -7.73
N ALA A 78 4.05 3.67 -6.45
CA ALA A 78 5.02 4.27 -5.56
C ALA A 78 5.81 3.18 -4.82
N PHE A 79 7.14 3.22 -4.93
CA PHE A 79 8.03 2.22 -4.31
C PHE A 79 8.63 2.71 -2.98
N SER A 80 8.86 4.01 -2.85
CA SER A 80 9.40 4.61 -1.63
C SER A 80 8.33 4.74 -0.55
N GLY A 81 8.64 4.29 0.65
CA GLY A 81 7.71 4.40 1.80
C GLY A 81 7.31 5.84 2.13
N SER A 82 8.20 6.83 1.89
CA SER A 82 7.87 8.24 2.07
C SER A 82 6.88 8.74 1.02
N HIS A 83 6.98 8.27 -0.23
CA HIS A 83 6.01 8.59 -1.27
C HIS A 83 4.65 7.98 -0.97
N GLN A 84 4.63 6.70 -0.58
CA GLN A 84 3.40 5.99 -0.20
C GLN A 84 2.68 6.67 0.97
N ASP A 85 3.41 7.07 2.01
CA ASP A 85 2.84 7.81 3.16
C ASP A 85 2.29 9.19 2.74
N ALA A 86 3.00 9.89 1.83
CA ALA A 86 2.53 11.18 1.32
C ALA A 86 1.25 11.03 0.47
N ILE A 87 1.18 10.00 -0.39
CA ILE A 87 -0.01 9.70 -1.20
C ILE A 87 -1.19 9.34 -0.28
N ALA A 88 -1.00 8.43 0.69
CA ALA A 88 -2.05 8.06 1.62
C ALA A 88 -2.62 9.25 2.41
N LYS A 89 -1.75 10.15 2.88
CA LYS A 89 -2.16 11.41 3.54
C LYS A 89 -2.89 12.35 2.58
N GLY A 90 -2.41 12.46 1.34
CA GLY A 90 -3.05 13.26 0.29
C GLY A 90 -4.44 12.75 -0.06
N MET A 91 -4.61 11.44 -0.26
CA MET A 91 -5.92 10.81 -0.53
C MET A 91 -6.91 11.07 0.61
N LYS A 92 -6.48 10.83 1.86
CA LYS A 92 -7.31 11.13 3.02
C LYS A 92 -7.72 12.60 3.11
N TRP A 93 -6.80 13.51 2.80
CA TRP A 93 -7.09 14.95 2.79
C TRP A 93 -8.11 15.31 1.71
N ILE A 94 -8.03 14.71 0.50
CA ILE A 94 -9.02 14.86 -0.58
C ILE A 94 -10.41 14.42 -0.10
N GLU A 95 -10.52 13.21 0.51
CA GLU A 95 -11.78 12.69 1.04
C GLU A 95 -12.39 13.61 2.11
N GLU A 96 -11.56 14.13 3.04
CA GLU A 96 -12.05 14.97 4.14
C GLU A 96 -12.40 16.40 3.71
N LYS A 97 -11.71 16.98 2.74
CA LYS A 97 -11.81 18.39 2.36
C LYS A 97 -12.54 18.64 1.06
N ASN A 98 -12.63 17.64 0.20
CA ASN A 98 -13.23 17.73 -1.14
C ASN A 98 -12.81 19.03 -1.89
N PRO A 99 -11.50 19.27 -2.11
CA PRO A 99 -11.00 20.48 -2.72
C PRO A 99 -11.40 20.56 -4.19
N GLU A 100 -11.38 21.76 -4.74
CA GLU A 100 -11.71 22.01 -6.15
C GLU A 100 -10.71 21.39 -7.13
N HIS A 101 -9.44 21.21 -6.68
CA HIS A 101 -8.36 20.71 -7.53
C HIS A 101 -7.69 19.50 -6.93
N TRP A 102 -7.25 18.57 -7.79
CA TRP A 102 -6.42 17.44 -7.40
C TRP A 102 -5.05 17.88 -6.92
N THR A 103 -4.67 17.48 -5.71
CA THR A 103 -3.41 17.90 -5.07
C THR A 103 -2.68 16.78 -4.35
N VAL A 104 -2.97 15.52 -4.70
CA VAL A 104 -2.28 14.37 -4.08
C VAL A 104 -0.81 14.34 -4.55
N PRO A 105 0.15 14.35 -3.61
CA PRO A 105 1.57 14.30 -3.98
C PRO A 105 1.90 13.05 -4.79
N TYR A 106 2.80 13.18 -5.77
CA TYR A 106 3.30 12.11 -6.64
C TYR A 106 2.26 11.46 -7.59
N LEU A 107 1.01 11.84 -7.52
CA LEU A 107 0.00 11.42 -8.49
C LEU A 107 -0.35 12.60 -9.40
N PRO A 108 -0.02 12.53 -10.71
CA PRO A 108 -0.20 13.66 -11.62
C PRO A 108 -1.68 14.02 -11.85
N ILE A 109 -2.57 13.03 -11.76
CA ILE A 109 -4.03 13.19 -11.90
C ILE A 109 -4.73 12.29 -10.88
N ASP A 110 -6.05 12.48 -10.73
CA ASP A 110 -6.89 11.49 -10.07
C ASP A 110 -6.90 10.21 -10.91
N PRO A 111 -6.51 9.05 -10.38
CA PRO A 111 -6.56 7.78 -11.10
C PRO A 111 -7.95 7.46 -11.66
N HIS A 112 -9.03 7.92 -11.01
CA HIS A 112 -10.40 7.70 -11.45
C HIS A 112 -10.69 8.39 -12.80
N ASP A 113 -10.02 9.50 -13.13
CA ASP A 113 -10.18 10.20 -14.40
C ASP A 113 -9.80 9.33 -15.60
N VAL A 114 -9.01 8.30 -15.39
CA VAL A 114 -8.59 7.33 -16.41
C VAL A 114 -9.10 5.91 -16.12
N GLY A 115 -10.14 5.77 -15.32
CA GLY A 115 -10.77 4.48 -14.98
C GLY A 115 -9.90 3.55 -14.13
N ARG A 116 -8.93 4.11 -13.40
CA ARG A 116 -8.04 3.37 -12.50
C ARG A 116 -8.30 3.76 -11.05
N ASN A 117 -7.82 2.96 -10.15
CA ASN A 117 -7.78 3.28 -8.74
C ASN A 117 -6.31 3.45 -8.32
N TYR A 118 -6.07 4.27 -7.30
CA TYR A 118 -4.82 4.14 -6.57
C TYR A 118 -4.91 2.85 -5.75
N ASP A 119 -4.55 1.75 -6.37
CA ASP A 119 -4.55 0.47 -5.70
C ASP A 119 -3.27 0.29 -4.91
N ALA A 120 -3.46 -0.12 -3.66
CA ALA A 120 -2.37 -0.66 -2.86
C ALA A 120 -1.69 -1.85 -3.55
N ASP A 121 -2.32 -2.47 -4.54
CA ASP A 121 -1.77 -3.55 -5.35
C ASP A 121 -0.56 -3.14 -6.19
N VAL A 122 -0.43 -1.85 -6.49
CA VAL A 122 0.75 -1.29 -7.14
C VAL A 122 1.85 -0.95 -6.12
N ILE A 123 1.58 -1.08 -4.81
CA ILE A 123 2.62 -0.96 -3.79
C ILE A 123 3.48 -2.22 -3.83
N ARG A 124 4.51 -2.18 -4.65
CA ARG A 124 5.53 -3.23 -4.71
C ARG A 124 6.48 -3.07 -3.53
N ILE A 125 6.51 -4.04 -2.64
CA ILE A 125 7.43 -4.04 -1.51
C ILE A 125 8.74 -4.69 -1.93
N ASN A 126 9.79 -3.87 -2.00
CA ASN A 126 11.16 -4.29 -2.27
C ASN A 126 12.09 -3.85 -1.12
N SER A 127 13.38 -4.10 -1.26
CA SER A 127 14.41 -3.74 -0.27
C SER A 127 14.49 -2.24 0.06
N GLN A 128 13.93 -1.38 -0.79
CA GLN A 128 13.88 0.08 -0.57
C GLN A 128 12.55 0.54 0.04
N SER A 129 11.56 -0.34 0.10
CA SER A 129 10.25 -0.02 0.67
C SER A 129 10.35 0.09 2.19
N GLY A 130 9.94 1.22 2.73
CA GLY A 130 9.99 1.48 4.17
C GLY A 130 8.83 0.84 4.93
N LYS A 131 8.88 0.97 6.26
CA LYS A 131 7.85 0.50 7.22
C LYS A 131 6.43 0.99 6.93
N GLY A 132 6.27 2.08 6.19
CA GLY A 132 4.96 2.64 5.79
C GLY A 132 4.23 1.75 4.79
N GLY A 133 4.90 1.29 3.75
CA GLY A 133 4.29 0.47 2.69
C GLY A 133 3.81 -0.90 3.19
N VAL A 134 4.63 -1.57 4.02
CA VAL A 134 4.26 -2.86 4.63
C VAL A 134 3.02 -2.71 5.52
N GLY A 135 2.98 -1.66 6.35
CA GLY A 135 1.84 -1.38 7.22
C GLY A 135 0.56 -1.10 6.43
N TYR A 136 0.67 -0.35 5.34
CA TYR A 136 -0.47 -0.03 4.47
C TYR A 136 -1.05 -1.28 3.78
N ILE A 137 -0.22 -2.17 3.25
CA ILE A 137 -0.68 -3.42 2.65
C ILE A 137 -1.42 -4.29 3.67
N LEU A 138 -0.86 -4.45 4.88
CA LEU A 138 -1.49 -5.23 5.94
C LEU A 138 -2.84 -4.64 6.36
N GLU A 139 -2.95 -3.32 6.41
CA GLU A 139 -4.20 -2.62 6.74
C GLU A 139 -5.24 -2.76 5.63
N THR A 140 -4.88 -2.46 4.37
CA THR A 140 -5.83 -2.41 3.25
C THR A 140 -6.24 -3.77 2.72
N LYS A 141 -5.32 -4.73 2.65
CA LYS A 141 -5.60 -6.08 2.10
C LYS A 141 -6.08 -7.08 3.15
N PHE A 142 -5.59 -6.96 4.39
CA PHE A 142 -5.85 -7.95 5.44
C PHE A 142 -6.57 -7.35 6.67
N GLY A 143 -6.89 -6.05 6.67
CA GLY A 143 -7.58 -5.37 7.77
C GLY A 143 -6.74 -5.25 9.05
N LEU A 144 -5.42 -5.37 8.97
CA LEU A 144 -4.51 -5.39 10.11
C LEU A 144 -3.91 -4.01 10.39
N CYS A 145 -4.57 -3.22 11.23
CA CYS A 145 -4.07 -1.93 11.69
C CYS A 145 -3.01 -2.12 12.80
N LEU A 146 -1.74 -2.21 12.42
CA LEU A 146 -0.65 -2.49 13.36
C LEU A 146 -0.23 -1.23 14.14
N PRO A 147 0.06 -1.34 15.46
CA PRO A 147 0.73 -0.30 16.23
C PRO A 147 2.11 0.06 15.65
N ALA A 148 2.57 1.29 15.90
CA ALA A 148 3.79 1.84 15.29
C ALA A 148 5.03 0.94 15.44
N LYS A 149 5.26 0.36 16.62
CA LYS A 149 6.39 -0.57 16.87
C LYS A 149 6.26 -1.87 16.08
N MET A 150 5.06 -2.40 15.89
CA MET A 150 4.83 -3.59 15.08
C MET A 150 5.02 -3.29 13.60
N ARG A 151 4.57 -2.12 13.10
CA ARG A 151 4.85 -1.67 11.71
C ARG A 151 6.35 -1.56 11.46
N GLU A 152 7.10 -1.07 12.43
CA GLU A 152 8.56 -0.96 12.33
C GLU A 152 9.23 -2.34 12.25
N ALA A 153 8.85 -3.26 13.14
CA ALA A 153 9.35 -4.64 13.14
C ALA A 153 9.00 -5.37 11.83
N MET A 154 7.78 -5.20 11.33
CA MET A 154 7.36 -5.73 10.02
C MET A 154 8.18 -5.17 8.86
N GLY A 155 8.49 -3.86 8.89
CA GLY A 155 9.34 -3.24 7.88
C GLY A 155 10.73 -3.89 7.81
N TYR A 156 11.34 -4.17 8.97
CA TYR A 156 12.62 -4.87 9.02
C TYR A 156 12.52 -6.35 8.60
N ALA A 157 11.45 -7.05 9.03
CA ALA A 157 11.24 -8.45 8.66
C ALA A 157 11.03 -8.62 7.15
N ALA A 158 10.16 -7.79 6.54
CA ALA A 158 9.92 -7.80 5.10
C ALA A 158 11.18 -7.43 4.31
N LYS A 159 11.92 -6.41 4.75
CA LYS A 159 13.20 -6.04 4.15
C LYS A 159 14.19 -7.18 4.18
N GLY A 160 14.35 -7.87 5.31
CA GLY A 160 15.28 -9.01 5.43
C GLY A 160 14.96 -10.13 4.44
N VAL A 161 13.67 -10.44 4.21
CA VAL A 161 13.25 -11.44 3.22
C VAL A 161 13.51 -10.97 1.79
N SER A 162 13.18 -9.70 1.47
CA SER A 162 13.39 -9.13 0.15
C SER A 162 14.87 -9.01 -0.20
N ASP A 163 15.73 -8.62 0.75
CA ASP A 163 17.19 -8.53 0.55
C ASP A 163 17.80 -9.90 0.20
N VAL A 164 17.31 -10.97 0.81
CA VAL A 164 17.79 -12.33 0.56
C VAL A 164 17.25 -12.90 -0.74
N SER A 165 15.98 -12.68 -1.03
CA SER A 165 15.33 -13.23 -2.23
C SER A 165 15.61 -12.44 -3.50
N HIS A 166 16.05 -11.17 -3.38
CA HIS A 166 16.19 -10.20 -4.46
C HIS A 166 14.91 -10.03 -5.29
N LYS A 167 13.75 -10.23 -4.65
CA LYS A 167 12.43 -10.14 -5.28
C LYS A 167 11.55 -9.12 -4.56
N GLU A 168 10.61 -8.58 -5.32
CA GLU A 168 9.48 -7.86 -4.75
C GLU A 168 8.57 -8.84 -4.02
N LEU A 169 8.09 -8.44 -2.85
CA LEU A 169 7.19 -9.26 -2.04
C LEU A 169 5.74 -8.98 -2.43
N GLN A 170 4.99 -10.03 -2.67
CA GLN A 170 3.56 -9.96 -2.88
C GLN A 170 2.81 -9.77 -1.55
N PRO A 171 1.59 -9.22 -1.55
CA PRO A 171 0.80 -9.02 -0.33
C PRO A 171 0.67 -10.27 0.54
N GLU A 172 0.47 -11.43 -0.07
CA GLU A 172 0.34 -12.72 0.61
C GLU A 172 1.66 -13.13 1.31
N GLU A 173 2.80 -12.86 0.68
CA GLU A 173 4.11 -13.13 1.28
C GLU A 173 4.35 -12.23 2.50
N ILE A 174 3.91 -10.97 2.44
CA ILE A 174 3.97 -10.03 3.57
C ILE A 174 3.10 -10.52 4.72
N PHE A 175 1.92 -11.03 4.44
CA PHE A 175 1.03 -11.59 5.44
C PHE A 175 1.62 -12.86 6.09
N GLU A 176 2.27 -13.73 5.32
CA GLU A 176 2.99 -14.88 5.88
C GLU A 176 4.20 -14.45 6.76
N ILE A 177 4.90 -13.37 6.38
CA ILE A 177 5.95 -12.80 7.23
C ILE A 177 5.35 -12.28 8.54
N TYR A 178 4.18 -11.61 8.49
CA TYR A 178 3.45 -11.17 9.67
C TYR A 178 3.13 -12.33 10.61
N LYS A 179 2.54 -13.41 10.09
CA LYS A 179 2.23 -14.61 10.88
C LYS A 179 3.47 -15.20 11.55
N LYS A 180 4.55 -15.36 10.78
CA LYS A 180 5.82 -15.88 11.32
C LYS A 180 6.45 -14.96 12.35
N THR A 181 6.20 -13.66 12.29
CA THR A 181 6.80 -12.68 13.20
C THR A 181 5.99 -12.50 14.48
N PHE A 182 4.65 -12.58 14.40
CA PHE A 182 3.76 -12.20 15.52
C PHE A 182 2.75 -13.27 15.93
N GLU A 183 2.47 -14.27 15.08
CA GLU A 183 1.53 -15.33 15.39
C GLU A 183 2.26 -16.66 15.62
N HIS A 184 1.82 -17.41 16.61
CA HIS A 184 2.31 -18.76 16.90
C HIS A 184 3.84 -18.86 17.01
N ILE A 185 4.48 -17.84 17.60
CA ILE A 185 5.94 -17.80 17.75
C ILE A 185 6.34 -18.90 18.73
N ALA A 186 7.15 -19.85 18.26
CA ALA A 186 7.80 -20.81 19.11
C ALA A 186 8.90 -20.09 19.91
N GLY A 187 8.53 -19.54 21.06
CA GLY A 187 9.44 -18.84 21.96
C GLY A 187 9.75 -19.68 23.22
N PRO A 188 10.66 -19.20 24.05
CA PRO A 188 10.99 -19.87 25.31
C PRO A 188 9.84 -19.80 26.34
N LEU A 189 8.90 -18.88 26.16
CA LEU A 189 7.74 -18.71 27.03
C LEU A 189 6.53 -19.44 26.43
N LYS A 190 5.96 -20.34 27.23
CA LYS A 190 4.69 -21.02 26.94
C LYS A 190 3.73 -20.76 28.06
N ILE A 191 2.54 -20.28 27.75
CA ILE A 191 1.43 -20.18 28.71
C ILE A 191 0.66 -21.51 28.64
N GLU A 192 0.55 -22.21 29.77
CA GLU A 192 -0.14 -23.51 29.87
C GLU A 192 -1.62 -23.29 30.17
N GLU A 193 -1.94 -22.44 31.17
CA GLU A 193 -3.30 -22.20 31.60
C GLU A 193 -3.48 -20.78 32.14
N ILE A 194 -4.68 -20.20 31.99
CA ILE A 194 -5.04 -18.90 32.54
C ILE A 194 -6.44 -19.00 33.16
N HIS A 195 -6.54 -18.68 34.45
CA HIS A 195 -7.80 -18.50 35.15
C HIS A 195 -8.02 -17.05 35.50
N TYR A 196 -9.28 -16.64 35.51
CA TYR A 196 -9.65 -15.26 35.82
C TYR A 196 -10.63 -15.21 36.98
N ARG A 197 -10.40 -14.27 37.91
CA ARG A 197 -11.33 -13.91 38.97
C ARG A 197 -11.71 -12.44 38.85
N GLN A 198 -13.03 -12.16 38.85
CA GLN A 198 -13.53 -10.79 38.86
C GLN A 198 -13.46 -10.25 40.28
N GLU A 199 -12.91 -9.04 40.43
CA GLU A 199 -12.82 -8.35 41.71
C GLU A 199 -14.06 -7.50 41.98
N ALA A 200 -14.37 -7.24 43.24
CA ALA A 200 -15.55 -6.46 43.67
C ALA A 200 -15.52 -5.02 43.18
N ASN A 201 -14.34 -4.49 42.86
CA ASN A 201 -14.14 -3.13 42.36
C ASN A 201 -14.25 -3.04 40.82
N GLY A 202 -14.64 -4.11 40.14
CA GLY A 202 -14.77 -4.18 38.69
C GLY A 202 -13.46 -4.53 37.95
N GLY A 203 -12.34 -4.69 38.67
CA GLY A 203 -11.08 -5.19 38.14
C GLY A 203 -11.10 -6.70 37.85
N MET A 204 -10.00 -7.20 37.31
CA MET A 204 -9.81 -8.62 37.00
C MET A 204 -8.48 -9.09 37.54
N THR A 205 -8.47 -10.24 38.22
CA THR A 205 -7.22 -10.93 38.60
C THR A 205 -7.02 -12.12 37.65
N ALA A 206 -5.83 -12.25 37.10
CA ALA A 206 -5.42 -13.40 36.32
C ALA A 206 -4.44 -14.28 37.11
N MET A 207 -4.72 -15.58 37.14
CA MET A 207 -3.80 -16.62 37.60
C MET A 207 -3.23 -17.30 36.36
N VAL A 208 -1.93 -17.19 36.17
CA VAL A 208 -1.23 -17.61 34.96
C VAL A 208 -0.24 -18.70 35.27
N ASP A 209 -0.45 -19.88 34.70
CA ASP A 209 0.51 -20.96 34.68
C ASP A 209 1.34 -20.87 33.41
N SER A 210 2.66 -20.70 33.55
CA SER A 210 3.57 -20.47 32.43
C SER A 210 4.87 -21.27 32.61
N VAL A 211 5.50 -21.57 31.50
CA VAL A 211 6.82 -22.22 31.41
C VAL A 211 7.75 -21.33 30.61
N PHE A 212 8.90 -21.01 31.18
CA PHE A 212 9.96 -20.27 30.52
C PHE A 212 11.27 -21.05 30.60
N ASN A 213 11.84 -21.37 29.43
CA ASN A 213 13.04 -22.21 29.35
C ASN A 213 12.95 -23.54 30.15
N GLY A 214 11.75 -24.13 30.27
CA GLY A 214 11.50 -25.36 31.00
C GLY A 214 11.17 -25.17 32.50
N GLU A 215 11.30 -23.96 33.03
CA GLU A 215 10.94 -23.63 34.43
C GLU A 215 9.47 -23.22 34.51
N LYS A 216 8.69 -23.90 35.34
CA LYS A 216 7.28 -23.60 35.58
C LYS A 216 7.10 -22.50 36.62
N LYS A 217 6.23 -21.55 36.32
CA LYS A 217 5.82 -20.47 37.25
C LYS A 217 4.31 -20.34 37.28
N HIS A 218 3.80 -20.16 38.50
CA HIS A 218 2.41 -19.73 38.76
C HIS A 218 2.45 -18.32 39.30
N THR A 219 1.70 -17.39 38.67
CA THR A 219 1.69 -15.97 39.06
C THR A 219 0.28 -15.45 39.07
N GLU A 220 -0.10 -14.70 40.10
CA GLU A 220 -1.42 -14.10 40.28
C GLU A 220 -1.28 -12.57 40.33
N CYS A 221 -1.89 -11.85 39.36
CA CYS A 221 -1.87 -10.39 39.33
C CYS A 221 -3.20 -9.78 38.96
N ALA A 222 -3.50 -8.63 39.56
CA ALA A 222 -4.66 -7.82 39.24
C ALA A 222 -4.39 -6.88 38.05
N GLY A 223 -5.48 -6.51 37.34
CA GLY A 223 -5.45 -5.56 36.24
C GLY A 223 -6.80 -4.95 35.98
N ASN A 224 -6.86 -3.93 35.11
CA ASN A 224 -8.08 -3.23 34.72
C ASN A 224 -9.02 -4.12 33.87
N GLY A 225 -8.50 -5.23 33.34
CA GLY A 225 -9.20 -6.19 32.52
C GLY A 225 -8.31 -7.42 32.26
N ARG A 226 -8.86 -8.41 31.57
CA ARG A 226 -8.21 -9.71 31.37
C ARG A 226 -6.78 -9.62 30.78
N LEU A 227 -6.62 -8.87 29.68
CA LEU A 227 -5.29 -8.73 29.04
C LEU A 227 -4.28 -8.00 29.91
N ASN A 228 -4.72 -6.97 30.63
CA ASN A 228 -3.85 -6.21 31.52
C ASN A 228 -3.41 -7.06 32.73
N ALA A 229 -4.33 -7.83 33.32
CA ALA A 229 -4.01 -8.74 34.43
C ALA A 229 -2.98 -9.80 34.01
N VAL A 230 -3.15 -10.44 32.84
CA VAL A 230 -2.18 -11.40 32.29
C VAL A 230 -0.83 -10.74 32.01
N SER A 231 -0.83 -9.57 31.40
CA SER A 231 0.40 -8.81 31.14
C SER A 231 1.16 -8.48 32.43
N ASN A 232 0.43 -8.11 33.48
CA ASN A 232 1.03 -7.83 34.80
C ASN A 232 1.60 -9.12 35.42
N ALA A 233 0.87 -10.25 35.35
CA ALA A 233 1.34 -11.54 35.84
C ALA A 233 2.62 -12.00 35.14
N LEU A 234 2.69 -11.85 33.80
CA LEU A 234 3.90 -12.21 33.05
C LEU A 234 5.08 -11.29 33.38
N LYS A 235 4.85 -9.97 33.58
CA LYS A 235 5.92 -9.03 33.97
C LYS A 235 6.44 -9.28 35.39
N GLU A 236 5.60 -9.79 36.29
CA GLU A 236 6.02 -10.18 37.63
C GLU A 236 6.77 -11.49 37.62
N ALA A 237 6.39 -12.40 36.73
CA ALA A 237 7.06 -13.70 36.61
C ALA A 237 8.48 -13.58 36.02
N TYR A 238 8.71 -12.63 35.13
CA TYR A 238 9.92 -12.53 34.29
C TYR A 238 10.36 -11.08 34.12
#